data_3d793b957d5db7d2fa9b9ed93213d579
#
_entry.id   3d793b957d5db7d2fa9b9ed93213d579
#
_cell.length_a   1.000
_cell.length_b   1.000
_cell.length_c   1.000
_cell.angle_alpha   90.00
_cell.angle_beta   90.00
_cell.angle_gamma   90.00
#
_symmetry.space_group_name_H-M   'P 1'
#
loop_
_entity.id
_entity.type
_entity.pdbx_description
1 polymer ?
#
loop_
_entity_poly.entity_id
_entity_poly.type
_entity_poly.pdbx_seq_one_letter_code
_entity_poly.pdbx_strand_id
1 'polypeptide(L)' 'MINCFVCGKKKEDYEVWWNKIAISITYDSEFQNNEVIRNMSDKSMMCHVCIETIEKKVEEKGKL' A
#
# COMPACT_ATOMS: atom_id res chain seq x y z
N MET A 1 6.50 10.54 13.61
CA MET A 1 5.31 9.71 13.36
C MET A 1 4.68 10.09 12.03
N ILE A 2 4.21 9.11 11.30
CA ILE A 2 3.66 9.29 9.96
C ILE A 2 2.23 8.74 9.93
N ASN A 3 1.33 9.43 9.24
CA ASN A 3 -0.04 8.94 9.08
C ASN A 3 -0.12 7.98 7.91
N CYS A 4 -0.77 6.84 8.13
CA CYS A 4 -1.05 5.92 7.04
C CYS A 4 -2.12 6.53 6.11
N PHE A 5 -1.86 6.49 4.81
CA PHE A 5 -2.77 7.03 3.80
C PHE A 5 -4.14 6.31 3.80
N VAL A 6 -4.15 5.02 4.11
CA VAL A 6 -5.35 4.20 3.99
C VAL A 6 -6.19 4.22 5.26
N CYS A 7 -5.59 3.91 6.41
CA CYS A 7 -6.34 3.84 7.67
C CYS A 7 -6.35 5.15 8.46
N GLY A 8 -5.50 6.10 8.10
CA GLY A 8 -5.44 7.41 8.74
C GLY A 8 -4.84 7.43 10.13
N LYS A 9 -4.35 6.30 10.62
CA LYS A 9 -3.77 6.22 11.95
C LYS A 9 -2.32 6.67 11.94
N LYS A 10 -1.89 7.30 13.03
CA LYS A 10 -0.49 7.65 13.22
C LYS A 10 0.31 6.40 13.55
N LYS A 11 1.41 6.21 12.85
CA LYS A 11 2.28 5.05 13.00
C LYS A 11 3.72 5.50 13.18
N GLU A 12 4.53 4.61 13.75
CA GLU A 12 5.97 4.83 13.81
C GLU A 12 6.58 4.69 12.41
N ASP A 13 7.72 5.33 12.19
CA ASP A 13 8.36 5.35 10.88
C ASP A 13 8.60 3.95 10.30
N TYR A 14 8.95 2.99 11.14
CA TYR A 14 9.21 1.62 10.70
C TYR A 14 7.93 0.85 10.32
N GLU A 15 6.75 1.34 10.71
CA GLU A 15 5.48 0.71 10.38
C GLU A 15 4.89 1.18 9.05
N VAL A 16 5.32 2.35 8.57
CA VAL A 16 4.79 2.98 7.35
C VAL A 16 5.88 3.10 6.28
N TRP A 17 6.56 2.01 6.03
CA TRP A 17 7.66 1.98 5.07
C TRP A 17 7.19 2.08 3.61
N TRP A 18 5.95 1.73 3.35
CA TRP A 18 5.43 1.58 1.98
C TRP A 18 5.00 2.92 1.38
N ASN A 19 5.92 3.57 0.67
CA ASN A 19 5.57 4.72 -0.18
C ASN A 19 5.35 4.23 -1.61
N LYS A 20 4.97 5.14 -2.50
CA LYS A 20 4.66 4.77 -3.88
C LYS A 20 5.85 4.18 -4.62
N ILE A 21 7.05 4.69 -4.37
CA ILE A 21 8.27 4.19 -4.99
C ILE A 21 8.58 2.77 -4.54
N ALA A 22 8.50 2.50 -3.24
CA ALA A 22 8.74 1.18 -2.68
C ALA A 22 7.75 0.16 -3.26
N ILE A 23 6.48 0.54 -3.38
CA ILE A 23 5.45 -0.32 -3.96
C ILE A 23 5.76 -0.61 -5.43
N SER A 24 6.18 0.40 -6.19
CA SER A 24 6.47 0.21 -7.61
C SER A 24 7.67 -0.69 -7.86
N ILE A 25 8.61 -0.74 -6.94
CA ILE A 25 9.80 -1.60 -7.03
C ILE A 25 9.47 -3.03 -6.60
N THR A 26 8.65 -3.19 -5.57
CA THR A 26 8.39 -4.48 -4.91
C THR A 26 7.28 -5.27 -5.57
N TYR A 27 6.24 -4.60 -6.04
CA TYR A 27 5.03 -5.24 -6.56
C TYR A 27 4.90 -5.06 -8.07
N ASP A 28 4.15 -5.98 -8.69
CA ASP A 28 3.94 -5.96 -10.13
C ASP A 28 2.84 -4.96 -10.53
N SER A 29 2.57 -4.87 -11.84
CA SER A 29 1.60 -3.94 -12.38
C SER A 29 0.17 -4.26 -11.94
N GLU A 30 -0.14 -5.54 -11.71
CA GLU A 30 -1.46 -5.94 -11.24
C GLU A 30 -1.77 -5.35 -9.86
N PHE A 31 -0.80 -5.43 -8.94
CA PHE A 31 -0.92 -4.82 -7.63
C PHE A 31 -1.05 -3.30 -7.74
N GLN A 32 -0.24 -2.69 -8.59
CA GLN A 32 -0.23 -1.25 -8.76
C GLN A 32 -1.49 -0.71 -9.43
N ASN A 33 -2.25 -1.55 -10.11
CA ASN A 33 -3.54 -1.17 -10.68
C ASN A 33 -4.66 -1.13 -9.65
N ASN A 34 -4.41 -1.57 -8.41
CA ASN A 34 -5.40 -1.47 -7.34
C ASN A 34 -5.80 0.00 -7.15
N GLU A 35 -7.09 0.24 -6.95
CA GLU A 35 -7.65 1.58 -6.82
C GLU A 35 -6.97 2.40 -5.72
N VAL A 36 -6.68 1.78 -4.59
CA VAL A 36 -6.03 2.47 -3.46
C VAL A 36 -4.62 2.92 -3.85
N ILE A 37 -3.87 2.04 -4.51
CA ILE A 37 -2.49 2.35 -4.94
C ILE A 37 -2.50 3.46 -5.99
N ARG A 38 -3.44 3.44 -6.92
CA ARG A 38 -3.55 4.46 -7.96
C ARG A 38 -3.85 5.85 -7.39
N ASN A 39 -4.56 5.89 -6.27
CA ASN A 39 -4.91 7.16 -5.62
C ASN A 39 -3.79 7.72 -4.73
N MET A 40 -2.74 6.95 -4.50
CA MET A 40 -1.62 7.43 -3.70
C MET A 40 -0.84 8.53 -4.43
N SER A 41 -0.46 9.56 -3.69
CA SER A 41 0.48 10.56 -4.19
C SER A 41 1.91 10.15 -3.83
N ASP A 42 2.90 10.86 -4.38
CA ASP A 42 4.31 10.58 -4.10
C ASP A 42 4.66 10.74 -2.62
N LYS A 43 3.87 11.52 -1.90
CA LYS A 43 4.09 11.77 -0.46
C LYS A 43 3.27 10.85 0.44
N SER A 44 2.40 10.04 -0.13
CA SER A 44 1.57 9.12 0.66
C SER A 44 2.39 7.94 1.18
N MET A 45 2.05 7.52 2.40
CA MET A 45 2.68 6.37 3.04
C MET A 45 1.61 5.37 3.47
N MET A 46 1.95 4.10 3.46
CA MET A 46 1.02 3.03 3.83
C MET A 46 1.66 2.13 4.89
N CYS A 47 0.91 1.76 5.92
CA CYS A 47 1.41 0.86 6.95
C CYS A 47 1.36 -0.60 6.48
N HIS A 48 2.11 -1.45 7.17
CA HIS A 48 2.20 -2.88 6.80
C HIS A 48 0.86 -3.59 6.82
N VAL A 49 0.00 -3.24 7.75
CA VAL A 49 -1.33 -3.87 7.84
C VAL A 49 -2.17 -3.56 6.60
N CYS A 50 -2.14 -2.32 6.16
CA CYS A 50 -2.90 -1.92 4.96
C CYS A 50 -2.35 -2.55 3.69
N ILE A 51 -1.03 -2.63 3.55
CA ILE A 51 -0.42 -3.23 2.37
C ILE A 51 -0.74 -4.73 2.30
N GLU A 52 -0.74 -5.43 3.43
CA GLU A 52 -1.11 -6.83 3.48
C GLU A 52 -2.57 -7.05 3.11
N THR A 53 -3.45 -6.16 3.53
CA THR A 53 -4.87 -6.22 3.18
C THR A 53 -5.06 -6.11 1.66
N ILE A 54 -4.33 -5.21 1.02
CA ILE A 54 -4.38 -5.05 -0.43
C ILE A 54 -3.81 -6.27 -1.15
N GLU A 55 -2.71 -6.83 -0.64
CA GLU A 55 -2.14 -8.06 -1.19
C GLU A 55 -3.15 -9.19 -1.23
N LYS A 56 -3.87 -9.39 -0.14
CA LYS A 56 -4.89 -10.42 -0.07
C LYS A 56 -6.00 -10.22 -1.09
N LYS A 57 -6.44 -8.98 -1.27
CA LYS A 57 -7.49 -8.67 -2.25
C LYS A 57 -7.02 -8.94 -3.68
N VAL A 58 -5.79 -8.60 -4.00
CA VAL A 58 -5.24 -8.83 -5.33
C VAL A 58 -5.09 -10.32 -5.57
N GLU A 59 -4.62 -11.08 -4.60
CA GLU A 59 -4.51 -12.54 -4.70
C GLU A 59 -5.86 -13.21 -4.91
N GLU A 60 -6.89 -12.77 -4.20
CA GLU A 60 -8.22 -13.32 -4.35
C GLU A 60 -8.77 -13.11 -5.76
N LYS A 61 -8.54 -11.95 -6.34
CA LYS A 61 -8.96 -11.68 -7.71
C LYS A 61 -8.19 -12.53 -8.72
N GLY A 62 -6.94 -12.81 -8.44
CA GLY A 62 -6.10 -13.60 -9.32
C GLY A 62 -6.41 -15.08 -9.32
N LYS A 63 -7.19 -15.55 -8.36
CA LYS A 63 -7.54 -16.99 -8.23
C LYS A 63 -8.83 -17.40 -8.91
N LEU A 64 -9.46 -16.51 -9.60
CA LEU A 64 -10.72 -16.82 -10.30
C LEU A 64 -10.49 -17.62 -11.58
#